data_5195bed33fa30d8d834f47f9d53b8792
#
_entry.id   5195bed33fa30d8d834f47f9d53b8792
#
_cell.length_a   1.000
_cell.length_b   1.000
_cell.length_c   1.000
_cell.angle_alpha   90.00
_cell.angle_beta   90.00
_cell.angle_gamma   90.00
#
_symmetry.space_group_name_H-M   'P 1'
#
loop_
_entity.id
_entity.type
_entity.pdbx_description
1 polymer ?
#
loop_
_entity_poly.entity_id
_entity_poly.type
_entity_poly.pdbx_seq_one_letter_code
_entity_poly.pdbx_strand_id
1 'polypeptide(L)'
;MYIFAIVNPNTMKTGTIFSVEEFAIHDGPGIRTTIFLKGCPLRCAWCHNPEGISPQPQYMIKKGVKSICGYQITVEELVTMIEKNRSIYTLNRGGVTLTGGEPLFQPDFVIELLRQLPDIHTAIETSGYANTHIFNEVTSLADLILFDIKHTEMHRKYTGVDNAIILENLALLCNSGRDFIIRIPLIPGVNDTRENMSAILEKIKDARNLIRVEILRYHRTA
;
A
#
# COMPACT_ATOMS: atom_id res chain seq x y z
N MET A 1 -30.34 8.09 -25.37
CA MET A 1 -29.64 9.38 -25.47
C MET A 1 -28.39 9.25 -24.59
N TYR A 2 -27.24 8.99 -25.21
CA TYR A 2 -25.97 8.83 -24.46
C TYR A 2 -25.42 10.23 -24.19
N ILE A 3 -25.37 10.62 -22.92
CA ILE A 3 -24.69 11.86 -22.51
C ILE A 3 -23.21 11.51 -22.38
N PHE A 4 -22.40 11.87 -23.37
CA PHE A 4 -20.95 11.88 -23.20
C PHE A 4 -20.61 13.10 -22.32
N ALA A 5 -20.23 12.83 -21.07
CA ALA A 5 -19.60 13.85 -20.25
C ALA A 5 -18.30 14.26 -20.94
N ILE A 6 -18.20 15.53 -21.33
CA ILE A 6 -16.94 16.10 -21.82
C ILE A 6 -16.02 16.20 -20.60
N VAL A 7 -15.17 15.19 -20.40
CA VAL A 7 -14.12 15.23 -19.40
C VAL A 7 -13.11 16.28 -19.86
N ASN A 8 -12.94 17.31 -19.06
CA ASN A 8 -11.97 18.36 -19.33
C ASN A 8 -10.55 17.76 -19.21
N PRO A 9 -9.73 17.69 -20.28
CA PRO A 9 -8.43 17.04 -20.23
C PRO A 9 -7.44 17.67 -19.23
N ASN A 10 -7.77 18.83 -18.66
CA ASN A 10 -6.95 19.51 -17.66
C ASN A 10 -7.15 18.99 -16.21
N THR A 11 -7.95 17.95 -16.00
CA THR A 11 -8.25 17.39 -14.67
C THR A 11 -7.88 15.92 -14.51
N MET A 12 -7.26 15.27 -15.50
CA MET A 12 -6.85 13.88 -15.39
C MET A 12 -5.76 13.72 -14.31
N LYS A 13 -6.10 13.04 -13.22
CA LYS A 13 -5.11 12.71 -12.18
C LYS A 13 -4.21 11.60 -12.70
N THR A 14 -2.90 11.83 -12.61
CA THR A 14 -1.88 10.86 -13.01
C THR A 14 -1.08 10.41 -11.80
N GLY A 15 -0.72 9.14 -11.78
CA GLY A 15 0.21 8.55 -10.80
C GLY A 15 1.40 7.93 -11.49
N THR A 16 2.47 7.73 -10.73
CA THR A 16 3.65 6.99 -11.19
C THR A 16 3.63 5.62 -10.53
N ILE A 17 3.61 4.57 -11.34
CA ILE A 17 3.63 3.17 -10.90
C ILE A 17 4.84 2.45 -11.51
N PHE A 18 5.21 1.28 -10.97
CA PHE A 18 6.27 0.48 -11.58
C PHE A 18 5.81 -0.92 -12.00
N SER A 19 4.70 -1.41 -11.46
CA SER A 19 4.10 -2.69 -11.86
C SER A 19 2.61 -2.71 -11.63
N VAL A 20 1.91 -3.53 -12.39
CA VAL A 20 0.55 -4.01 -12.14
C VAL A 20 0.63 -5.52 -12.21
N GLU A 21 0.28 -6.20 -11.12
CA GLU A 21 0.27 -7.66 -11.03
C GLU A 21 -1.16 -8.15 -10.93
N GLU A 22 -1.60 -8.88 -11.95
CA GLU A 22 -2.91 -9.51 -11.96
C GLU A 22 -2.86 -10.88 -11.27
N PHE A 23 -3.97 -11.31 -10.69
CA PHE A 23 -4.13 -12.61 -10.03
C PHE A 23 -3.25 -12.84 -8.78
N ALA A 24 -2.86 -11.77 -8.09
CA ALA A 24 -2.18 -11.86 -6.79
C ALA A 24 -3.10 -12.51 -5.74
N ILE A 25 -2.52 -13.35 -4.88
CA ILE A 25 -3.25 -14.10 -3.83
C ILE A 25 -2.74 -13.82 -2.40
N HIS A 26 -1.73 -12.96 -2.26
CA HIS A 26 -1.12 -12.64 -0.96
C HIS A 26 -1.32 -11.19 -0.49
N ASP A 27 -1.98 -10.38 -1.33
CA ASP A 27 -2.09 -8.94 -1.10
C ASP A 27 -3.48 -8.53 -0.57
N GLY A 28 -4.12 -9.42 0.16
CA GLY A 28 -5.45 -9.25 0.74
C GLY A 28 -6.37 -10.43 0.42
N PRO A 29 -7.70 -10.31 0.66
CA PRO A 29 -8.64 -11.39 0.44
C PRO A 29 -8.88 -11.66 -1.05
N GLY A 30 -9.07 -12.93 -1.39
CA GLY A 30 -9.42 -13.39 -2.74
C GLY A 30 -8.30 -13.21 -3.77
N ILE A 31 -8.67 -13.23 -5.04
CA ILE A 31 -7.75 -12.97 -6.16
C ILE A 31 -7.80 -11.48 -6.50
N ARG A 32 -6.63 -10.84 -6.60
CA ARG A 32 -6.53 -9.38 -6.69
C ARG A 32 -5.69 -8.91 -7.87
N THR A 33 -5.92 -7.67 -8.27
CA THR A 33 -4.93 -6.91 -9.05
C THR A 33 -4.17 -6.01 -8.09
N THR A 34 -2.86 -6.19 -8.02
CA THR A 34 -1.98 -5.41 -7.15
C THR A 34 -1.25 -4.34 -7.97
N ILE A 35 -1.36 -3.09 -7.54
CA ILE A 35 -0.79 -1.92 -8.20
C ILE A 35 0.35 -1.40 -7.35
N PHE A 36 1.55 -1.38 -7.94
CA PHE A 36 2.77 -0.98 -7.25
C PHE A 36 3.14 0.47 -7.60
N LEU A 37 2.87 1.39 -6.67
CA LEU A 37 3.16 2.81 -6.82
C LEU A 37 4.63 3.12 -6.58
N LYS A 38 5.11 4.21 -7.17
CA LYS A 38 6.45 4.78 -6.92
C LYS A 38 6.38 5.91 -5.89
N GLY A 39 7.51 6.15 -5.25
CA GLY A 39 7.65 7.10 -4.15
C GLY A 39 7.47 6.40 -2.80
N CYS A 40 8.55 6.40 -2.02
CA CYS A 40 8.53 5.94 -0.64
C CYS A 40 9.43 6.84 0.19
N PRO A 41 8.97 7.41 1.30
CA PRO A 41 9.83 8.19 2.19
C PRO A 41 10.78 7.32 3.01
N LEU A 42 10.48 6.02 3.16
CA LEU A 42 11.30 5.08 3.90
C LEU A 42 12.47 4.55 3.06
N ARG A 43 13.53 4.12 3.76
CA ARG A 43 14.74 3.48 3.21
C ARG A 43 15.02 2.20 4.00
N CYS A 44 14.03 1.30 4.02
CA CYS A 44 14.13 0.06 4.78
C CYS A 44 15.34 -0.76 4.35
N ALA A 45 16.15 -1.22 5.30
CA ALA A 45 17.34 -2.03 5.03
C ALA A 45 17.01 -3.38 4.36
N TRP A 46 15.75 -3.81 4.45
CA TRP A 46 15.22 -5.04 3.84
C TRP A 46 14.12 -4.76 2.82
N CYS A 47 14.20 -3.63 2.11
CA CYS A 47 13.16 -3.26 1.15
C CYS A 47 12.99 -4.35 0.09
N HIS A 48 11.77 -4.86 -0.07
CA HIS A 48 11.45 -5.85 -1.11
C HIS A 48 11.10 -5.21 -2.46
N ASN A 49 10.73 -3.93 -2.44
CA ASN A 49 10.34 -3.17 -3.64
C ASN A 49 11.23 -1.92 -3.82
N PRO A 50 12.56 -2.09 -4.00
CA PRO A 50 13.46 -0.96 -4.19
C PRO A 50 13.12 -0.13 -5.43
N GLU A 51 12.42 -0.73 -6.40
CA GLU A 51 11.84 -0.09 -7.58
C GLU A 51 10.86 1.04 -7.20
N GLY A 52 10.13 0.89 -6.10
CA GLY A 52 9.15 1.84 -5.60
C GLY A 52 9.74 3.03 -4.84
N ILE A 53 11.04 3.03 -4.50
CA ILE A 53 11.63 4.07 -3.65
C ILE A 53 11.64 5.46 -4.32
N SER A 54 12.13 5.53 -5.57
CA SER A 54 12.13 6.79 -6.32
C SER A 54 10.72 7.18 -6.76
N PRO A 55 10.30 8.43 -6.62
CA PRO A 55 8.99 8.86 -7.11
C PRO A 55 8.92 8.99 -8.64
N GLN A 56 10.07 9.06 -9.29
CA GLN A 56 10.16 9.22 -10.75
C GLN A 56 10.59 7.92 -11.42
N PRO A 57 10.21 7.70 -12.69
CA PRO A 57 10.81 6.65 -13.50
C PRO A 57 12.34 6.77 -13.50
N GLN A 58 13.04 5.66 -13.38
CA GLN A 58 14.49 5.64 -13.30
C GLN A 58 15.07 4.42 -14.01
N TYR A 59 16.32 4.52 -14.46
CA TYR A 59 17.02 3.35 -14.96
C TYR A 59 17.40 2.42 -13.81
N MET A 60 17.13 1.15 -14.00
CA MET A 60 17.57 0.08 -13.09
C MET A 60 18.24 -1.03 -13.87
N ILE A 61 19.16 -1.74 -13.21
CA ILE A 61 19.79 -2.93 -13.78
C ILE A 61 19.25 -4.14 -13.00
N LYS A 62 18.51 -5.01 -13.69
CA LYS A 62 18.01 -6.26 -13.13
C LYS A 62 18.56 -7.43 -13.93
N LYS A 63 19.29 -8.33 -13.27
CA LYS A 63 19.97 -9.48 -13.93
C LYS A 63 20.86 -9.05 -15.12
N GLY A 64 21.57 -7.93 -14.99
CA GLY A 64 22.45 -7.40 -16.03
C GLY A 64 21.76 -6.62 -17.16
N VAL A 65 20.43 -6.55 -17.18
CA VAL A 65 19.66 -5.79 -18.17
C VAL A 65 19.29 -4.42 -17.62
N LYS A 66 19.69 -3.36 -18.31
CA LYS A 66 19.31 -1.97 -18.00
C LYS A 66 17.97 -1.66 -18.65
N SER A 67 16.99 -1.26 -17.85
CA SER A 67 15.65 -0.87 -18.30
C SER A 67 15.13 0.32 -17.49
N ILE A 68 14.12 1.02 -18.02
CA ILE A 68 13.40 2.05 -17.28
C ILE A 68 12.39 1.33 -16.36
N CYS A 69 12.45 1.66 -15.09
CA CYS A 69 11.50 1.19 -14.09
C CYS A 69 10.55 2.33 -13.71
N GLY A 70 9.26 2.09 -13.94
CA GLY A 70 8.20 3.03 -13.67
C GLY A 70 7.74 3.82 -14.90
N TYR A 71 6.48 4.20 -14.87
CA TYR A 71 5.81 4.99 -15.89
C TYR A 71 4.63 5.75 -15.28
N GLN A 72 4.19 6.80 -15.95
CA GLN A 72 2.98 7.52 -15.57
C GLN A 72 1.75 6.84 -16.18
N ILE A 73 0.66 6.82 -15.43
CA ILE A 73 -0.63 6.29 -15.83
C ILE A 73 -1.75 7.21 -15.30
N THR A 74 -2.81 7.40 -16.07
CA THR A 74 -3.99 8.11 -15.59
C THR A 74 -4.90 7.20 -14.77
N VAL A 75 -5.76 7.80 -13.96
CA VAL A 75 -6.77 7.05 -13.19
C VAL A 75 -7.68 6.28 -14.16
N GLU A 76 -8.11 6.91 -15.25
CA GLU A 76 -9.03 6.31 -16.24
C GLU A 76 -8.42 5.10 -16.95
N GLU A 77 -7.13 5.17 -17.32
CA GLU A 77 -6.41 4.02 -17.89
C GLU A 77 -6.36 2.87 -16.91
N LEU A 78 -6.05 3.17 -15.64
CA LEU A 78 -5.94 2.14 -14.60
C LEU A 78 -7.31 1.51 -14.27
N VAL A 79 -8.36 2.31 -14.15
CA VAL A 79 -9.73 1.83 -13.98
C VAL A 79 -10.12 0.91 -15.14
N THR A 80 -9.81 1.30 -16.38
CA THR A 80 -10.07 0.48 -17.57
C THR A 80 -9.36 -0.88 -17.51
N MET A 81 -8.14 -0.94 -16.98
CA MET A 81 -7.41 -2.21 -16.77
C MET A 81 -8.06 -3.04 -15.66
N ILE A 82 -8.42 -2.43 -14.54
CA ILE A 82 -9.04 -3.10 -13.39
C ILE A 82 -10.40 -3.71 -13.78
N GLU A 83 -11.22 -2.99 -14.54
CA GLU A 83 -12.55 -3.43 -14.94
C GLU A 83 -12.56 -4.71 -15.78
N LYS A 84 -11.49 -5.00 -16.51
CA LYS A 84 -11.35 -6.25 -17.27
C LYS A 84 -11.42 -7.49 -16.38
N ASN A 85 -11.02 -7.37 -15.11
CA ASN A 85 -10.97 -8.47 -14.15
C ASN A 85 -12.13 -8.45 -13.14
N ARG A 86 -13.15 -7.58 -13.31
CA ARG A 86 -14.28 -7.44 -12.38
C ARG A 86 -14.98 -8.76 -12.06
N SER A 87 -15.20 -9.58 -13.07
CA SER A 87 -15.84 -10.90 -12.88
C SER A 87 -15.02 -11.84 -11.98
N ILE A 88 -13.70 -11.77 -12.08
CA ILE A 88 -12.78 -12.56 -11.26
C ILE A 88 -12.86 -12.09 -9.79
N TYR A 89 -12.88 -10.79 -9.56
CA TYR A 89 -13.02 -10.23 -8.21
C TYR A 89 -14.33 -10.67 -7.56
N THR A 90 -15.44 -10.59 -8.30
CA THR A 90 -16.76 -10.99 -7.81
C THR A 90 -16.79 -12.46 -7.44
N LEU A 91 -16.30 -13.35 -8.34
CA LEU A 91 -16.31 -14.80 -8.12
C LEU A 91 -15.44 -15.24 -6.93
N ASN A 92 -14.35 -14.55 -6.68
CA ASN A 92 -13.35 -14.96 -5.67
C ASN A 92 -13.31 -14.04 -4.43
N ARG A 93 -14.26 -13.11 -4.30
CA ARG A 93 -14.26 -12.09 -3.22
C ARG A 93 -12.92 -11.35 -3.15
N GLY A 94 -12.35 -11.08 -4.31
CA GLY A 94 -11.10 -10.38 -4.51
C GLY A 94 -11.30 -8.89 -4.75
N GLY A 95 -10.33 -8.26 -5.41
CA GLY A 95 -10.41 -6.83 -5.71
C GLY A 95 -9.09 -6.22 -6.13
N VAL A 96 -8.81 -5.02 -5.65
CA VAL A 96 -7.60 -4.26 -5.98
C VAL A 96 -6.80 -3.96 -4.71
N THR A 97 -5.48 -4.04 -4.80
CA THR A 97 -4.57 -3.60 -3.73
C THR A 97 -3.60 -2.55 -4.25
N LEU A 98 -3.50 -1.46 -3.54
CA LEU A 98 -2.52 -0.41 -3.79
C LEU A 98 -1.35 -0.59 -2.81
N THR A 99 -0.15 -0.74 -3.35
CA THR A 99 1.10 -1.00 -2.60
C THR A 99 2.31 -0.42 -3.35
N GLY A 100 3.49 -1.00 -3.16
CA GLY A 100 4.72 -0.70 -3.92
C GLY A 100 5.74 0.06 -3.11
N GLY A 101 5.86 1.36 -3.33
CA GLY A 101 6.57 2.29 -2.45
C GLY A 101 5.74 2.58 -1.20
N GLU A 102 5.17 3.77 -1.13
CA GLU A 102 4.16 4.15 -0.13
C GLU A 102 2.97 4.77 -0.88
N PRO A 103 1.79 4.15 -0.91
CA PRO A 103 0.63 4.70 -1.61
C PRO A 103 0.25 6.11 -1.14
N LEU A 104 0.43 6.40 0.15
CA LEU A 104 0.16 7.72 0.73
C LEU A 104 1.14 8.82 0.25
N PHE A 105 2.16 8.46 -0.52
CA PHE A 105 3.06 9.42 -1.16
C PHE A 105 2.42 10.10 -2.38
N GLN A 106 1.40 9.47 -2.99
CA GLN A 106 0.65 10.00 -4.12
C GLN A 106 -0.85 10.15 -3.77
N PRO A 107 -1.21 10.91 -2.72
CA PRO A 107 -2.56 10.87 -2.14
C PRO A 107 -3.65 11.28 -3.12
N ASP A 108 -3.44 12.33 -3.92
CA ASP A 108 -4.42 12.82 -4.89
C ASP A 108 -4.79 11.77 -5.94
N PHE A 109 -3.80 11.02 -6.41
CA PHE A 109 -4.01 9.93 -7.37
C PHE A 109 -4.75 8.76 -6.72
N VAL A 110 -4.33 8.36 -5.53
CA VAL A 110 -4.92 7.24 -4.78
C VAL A 110 -6.38 7.54 -4.42
N ILE A 111 -6.66 8.74 -3.91
CA ILE A 111 -8.02 9.18 -3.56
C ILE A 111 -8.94 9.12 -4.79
N GLU A 112 -8.48 9.68 -5.91
CA GLU A 112 -9.28 9.70 -7.14
C GLU A 112 -9.53 8.29 -7.66
N LEU A 113 -8.51 7.42 -7.66
CA LEU A 113 -8.65 6.03 -8.06
C LEU A 113 -9.67 5.27 -7.19
N LEU A 114 -9.56 5.40 -5.86
CA LEU A 114 -10.50 4.73 -4.96
C LEU A 114 -11.95 5.20 -5.15
N ARG A 115 -12.16 6.48 -5.41
CA ARG A 115 -13.50 7.04 -5.70
C ARG A 115 -14.11 6.49 -6.99
N GLN A 116 -13.29 6.06 -7.94
CA GLN A 116 -13.76 5.47 -9.20
C GLN A 116 -13.94 3.95 -9.14
N LEU A 117 -13.73 3.33 -7.98
CA LEU A 117 -13.87 1.88 -7.77
C LEU A 117 -14.93 1.51 -6.70
N PRO A 118 -16.14 2.14 -6.68
CA PRO A 118 -17.08 2.00 -5.55
C PRO A 118 -17.59 0.57 -5.34
N ASP A 119 -17.61 -0.25 -6.38
CA ASP A 119 -18.14 -1.62 -6.35
C ASP A 119 -17.05 -2.70 -6.41
N ILE A 120 -15.80 -2.32 -6.26
CA ILE A 120 -14.66 -3.24 -6.24
C ILE A 120 -14.01 -3.12 -4.86
N HIS A 121 -13.88 -4.25 -4.16
CA HIS A 121 -13.20 -4.28 -2.87
C HIS A 121 -11.75 -3.80 -3.01
N THR A 122 -11.41 -2.77 -2.25
CA THR A 122 -10.09 -2.11 -2.30
C THR A 122 -9.31 -2.35 -1.02
N ALA A 123 -8.00 -2.57 -1.15
CA ALA A 123 -7.07 -2.64 -0.04
C ALA A 123 -5.90 -1.68 -0.26
N ILE A 124 -5.37 -1.13 0.81
CA ILE A 124 -4.16 -0.31 0.81
C ILE A 124 -3.13 -0.93 1.74
N GLU A 125 -1.96 -1.23 1.21
CA GLU A 125 -0.81 -1.63 2.00
C GLU A 125 0.08 -0.42 2.25
N THR A 126 0.25 -0.04 3.50
CA THR A 126 0.93 1.20 3.89
C THR A 126 1.75 1.03 5.17
N SER A 127 2.85 1.75 5.27
CA SER A 127 3.57 1.94 6.52
C SER A 127 2.89 2.93 7.46
N GLY A 128 1.88 3.66 6.99
CA GLY A 128 1.25 4.75 7.72
C GLY A 128 2.08 6.03 7.82
N TYR A 129 3.18 6.15 7.07
CA TYR A 129 4.02 7.35 7.09
C TYR A 129 3.46 8.44 6.18
N ALA A 130 2.49 9.14 6.68
CA ALA A 130 1.86 10.28 6.02
C ALA A 130 1.30 11.25 7.07
N ASN A 131 1.03 12.49 6.64
CA ASN A 131 0.25 13.41 7.48
C ASN A 131 -1.08 12.75 7.86
N THR A 132 -1.48 12.91 9.12
CA THR A 132 -2.68 12.29 9.70
C THR A 132 -3.96 12.57 8.91
N HIS A 133 -4.11 13.78 8.36
CA HIS A 133 -5.24 14.12 7.50
C HIS A 133 -5.26 13.28 6.22
N ILE A 134 -4.12 13.18 5.51
CA ILE A 134 -3.98 12.35 4.32
C ILE A 134 -4.24 10.88 4.64
N PHE A 135 -3.63 10.37 5.72
CA PHE A 135 -3.87 9.00 6.17
C PHE A 135 -5.35 8.72 6.39
N ASN A 136 -6.03 9.59 7.13
CA ASN A 136 -7.45 9.42 7.43
C ASN A 136 -8.32 9.52 6.17
N GLU A 137 -8.06 10.47 5.27
CA GLU A 137 -8.82 10.63 4.04
C GLU A 137 -8.68 9.38 3.14
N VAL A 138 -7.45 8.95 2.86
CA VAL A 138 -7.19 7.79 1.99
C VAL A 138 -7.78 6.51 2.59
N THR A 139 -7.52 6.24 3.87
CA THR A 139 -8.01 5.02 4.53
C THR A 139 -9.53 5.00 4.72
N SER A 140 -10.21 6.16 4.67
CA SER A 140 -11.67 6.21 4.72
C SER A 140 -12.34 5.75 3.41
N LEU A 141 -11.61 5.69 2.33
CA LEU A 141 -12.09 5.28 1.01
C LEU A 141 -11.79 3.81 0.70
N ALA A 142 -10.91 3.18 1.46
CA ALA A 142 -10.54 1.78 1.25
C ALA A 142 -11.34 0.84 2.17
N ASP A 143 -11.62 -0.37 1.69
CA ASP A 143 -12.35 -1.39 2.45
C ASP A 143 -11.46 -2.12 3.45
N LEU A 144 -10.16 -2.21 3.19
CA LEU A 144 -9.20 -2.92 4.03
C LEU A 144 -7.86 -2.19 4.08
N ILE A 145 -7.29 -2.08 5.27
CA ILE A 145 -5.94 -1.54 5.45
C ILE A 145 -4.99 -2.65 5.85
N LEU A 146 -3.92 -2.84 5.05
CA LEU A 146 -2.79 -3.69 5.38
C LEU A 146 -1.70 -2.78 5.95
N PHE A 147 -1.59 -2.74 7.27
CA PHE A 147 -0.74 -1.78 7.97
C PHE A 147 0.58 -2.44 8.37
N ASP A 148 1.67 -1.95 7.79
CA ASP A 148 3.01 -2.46 8.02
C ASP A 148 3.67 -1.88 9.26
N ILE A 149 3.95 -2.70 10.28
CA ILE A 149 4.78 -2.31 11.42
C ILE A 149 6.18 -2.91 11.27
N LYS A 150 7.19 -2.05 11.14
CA LYS A 150 8.55 -2.49 10.87
C LYS A 150 9.40 -2.65 12.14
N HIS A 151 9.31 -1.70 13.06
CA HIS A 151 9.96 -1.73 14.38
C HIS A 151 9.36 -0.65 15.28
N THR A 152 9.28 -0.88 16.59
CA THR A 152 8.73 0.10 17.53
C THR A 152 9.76 1.14 18.00
N GLU A 153 10.96 0.72 18.41
CA GLU A 153 11.98 1.62 18.99
C GLU A 153 13.06 2.00 18.00
N MET A 154 13.57 1.03 17.23
CA MET A 154 14.70 1.24 16.32
C MET A 154 14.28 1.55 14.90
N HIS A 155 13.04 2.04 14.69
CA HIS A 155 12.48 2.30 13.38
C HIS A 155 13.40 3.18 12.52
N ARG A 156 13.84 4.32 13.05
CA ARG A 156 14.70 5.25 12.32
C ARG A 156 16.03 4.62 11.87
N LYS A 157 16.61 3.76 12.70
CA LYS A 157 17.86 3.06 12.36
C LYS A 157 17.71 2.20 11.11
N TYR A 158 16.56 1.53 10.96
CA TYR A 158 16.35 0.54 9.92
C TYR A 158 15.57 1.05 8.71
N THR A 159 14.85 2.16 8.86
CA THR A 159 13.98 2.70 7.80
C THR A 159 14.36 4.12 7.36
N GLY A 160 15.29 4.77 8.07
CA GLY A 160 15.73 6.13 7.80
C GLY A 160 14.82 7.24 8.33
N VAL A 161 13.60 6.91 8.77
CA VAL A 161 12.62 7.89 9.28
C VAL A 161 12.15 7.56 10.69
N ASP A 162 11.70 8.57 11.43
CA ASP A 162 11.04 8.39 12.73
C ASP A 162 9.66 7.75 12.58
N ASN A 163 9.18 7.07 13.62
CA ASN A 163 7.89 6.40 13.59
C ASN A 163 6.78 7.10 14.37
N ALA A 164 7.01 8.32 14.88
CA ALA A 164 6.00 9.01 15.69
C ALA A 164 4.67 9.16 14.94
N ILE A 165 4.72 9.67 13.70
CA ILE A 165 3.52 9.81 12.86
C ILE A 165 2.89 8.46 12.47
N ILE A 166 3.69 7.41 12.29
CA ILE A 166 3.21 6.05 12.00
C ILE A 166 2.40 5.53 13.19
N LEU A 167 2.90 5.70 14.41
CA LEU A 167 2.23 5.25 15.62
C LEU A 167 0.99 6.07 15.94
N GLU A 168 0.99 7.36 15.63
CA GLU A 168 -0.20 8.22 15.71
C GLU A 168 -1.28 7.72 14.74
N ASN A 169 -0.93 7.47 13.47
CA ASN A 169 -1.83 6.95 12.46
C ASN A 169 -2.34 5.54 12.81
N LEU A 170 -1.50 4.67 13.39
CA LEU A 170 -1.92 3.38 13.91
C LEU A 170 -2.98 3.53 15.02
N ALA A 171 -2.74 4.43 15.97
CA ALA A 171 -3.69 4.69 17.05
C ALA A 171 -5.05 5.19 16.53
N LEU A 172 -5.03 6.07 15.51
CA LEU A 172 -6.24 6.50 14.83
C LEU A 172 -6.96 5.34 14.14
N LEU A 173 -6.22 4.49 13.43
CA LEU A 173 -6.77 3.32 12.74
C LEU A 173 -7.43 2.35 13.74
N CYS A 174 -6.78 2.06 14.87
CA CYS A 174 -7.33 1.20 15.93
C CYS A 174 -8.69 1.71 16.47
N ASN A 175 -8.93 3.03 16.43
CA ASN A 175 -10.15 3.67 16.92
C ASN A 175 -11.14 4.05 15.80
N SER A 176 -10.80 3.79 14.54
CA SER A 176 -11.59 4.27 13.40
C SER A 176 -12.82 3.41 13.06
N GLY A 177 -12.86 2.15 13.52
CA GLY A 177 -13.85 1.16 13.12
C GLY A 177 -13.62 0.57 11.72
N ARG A 178 -12.55 0.96 11.00
CA ARG A 178 -12.18 0.41 9.68
C ARG A 178 -11.41 -0.89 9.87
N ASP A 179 -11.74 -1.89 9.10
CA ASP A 179 -11.07 -3.19 9.14
C ASP A 179 -9.61 -3.09 8.71
N PHE A 180 -8.73 -3.69 9.49
CA PHE A 180 -7.32 -3.71 9.15
C PHE A 180 -6.62 -5.01 9.56
N ILE A 181 -5.49 -5.26 8.89
CA ILE A 181 -4.56 -6.35 9.16
C ILE A 181 -3.22 -5.72 9.48
N ILE A 182 -2.58 -6.12 10.57
CA ILE A 182 -1.19 -5.76 10.84
C ILE A 182 -0.28 -6.72 10.08
N ARG A 183 0.68 -6.17 9.34
CA ARG A 183 1.76 -6.91 8.68
C ARG A 183 3.10 -6.61 9.35
N ILE A 184 3.82 -7.66 9.71
CA ILE A 184 5.14 -7.55 10.35
C ILE A 184 6.14 -8.33 9.50
N PRO A 185 6.97 -7.65 8.68
CA PRO A 185 8.09 -8.31 8.04
C PRO A 185 9.08 -8.77 9.12
N LEU A 186 9.18 -10.07 9.34
CA LEU A 186 10.03 -10.64 10.41
C LEU A 186 11.45 -10.79 9.91
N ILE A 187 12.35 -9.94 10.40
CA ILE A 187 13.76 -9.91 10.03
C ILE A 187 14.59 -10.50 11.16
N PRO A 188 15.21 -11.69 10.95
CA PRO A 188 15.99 -12.36 12.00
C PRO A 188 17.10 -11.48 12.56
N GLY A 189 17.16 -11.39 13.91
CA GLY A 189 18.12 -10.58 14.64
C GLY A 189 17.89 -9.07 14.59
N VAL A 190 16.77 -8.63 14.05
CA VAL A 190 16.41 -7.20 13.95
C VAL A 190 15.14 -6.88 14.71
N ASN A 191 14.01 -7.41 14.30
CA ASN A 191 12.70 -7.10 14.89
C ASN A 191 11.97 -8.34 15.45
N ASP A 192 12.59 -9.51 15.39
CA ASP A 192 12.09 -10.78 15.93
C ASP A 192 12.29 -10.94 17.44
N THR A 193 12.60 -9.85 18.13
CA THR A 193 12.81 -9.86 19.59
C THR A 193 11.47 -9.85 20.34
N ARG A 194 11.47 -10.47 21.53
CA ARG A 194 10.29 -10.49 22.40
C ARG A 194 9.83 -9.08 22.77
N GLU A 195 10.78 -8.19 23.03
CA GLU A 195 10.53 -6.79 23.41
C GLU A 195 9.79 -6.05 22.31
N ASN A 196 10.27 -6.15 21.05
CA ASN A 196 9.64 -5.50 19.92
C ASN A 196 8.24 -6.07 19.65
N MET A 197 8.08 -7.39 19.69
CA MET A 197 6.78 -8.02 19.48
C MET A 197 5.78 -7.66 20.59
N SER A 198 6.21 -7.62 21.85
CA SER A 198 5.36 -7.18 22.97
C SER A 198 4.97 -5.72 22.84
N ALA A 199 5.90 -4.84 22.41
CA ALA A 199 5.62 -3.42 22.20
C ALA A 199 4.60 -3.19 21.04
N ILE A 200 4.64 -4.02 19.99
CA ILE A 200 3.63 -4.00 18.92
C ILE A 200 2.26 -4.42 19.48
N LEU A 201 2.21 -5.55 20.21
CA LEU A 201 0.97 -6.07 20.77
C LEU A 201 0.29 -5.06 21.71
N GLU A 202 1.07 -4.35 22.55
CA GLU A 202 0.52 -3.30 23.42
C GLU A 202 -0.20 -2.19 22.66
N LYS A 203 0.24 -1.87 21.45
CA LYS A 203 -0.37 -0.80 20.64
C LYS A 203 -1.67 -1.21 19.97
N ILE A 204 -1.91 -2.50 19.78
CA ILE A 204 -3.05 -3.01 19.02
C ILE A 204 -4.02 -3.88 19.84
N LYS A 205 -3.71 -4.17 21.10
CA LYS A 205 -4.48 -5.12 21.95
C LYS A 205 -5.95 -4.74 22.13
N ASP A 206 -6.28 -3.46 22.11
CA ASP A 206 -7.64 -2.95 22.34
C ASP A 206 -8.39 -2.65 21.02
N ALA A 207 -7.76 -2.87 19.87
CA ALA A 207 -8.35 -2.60 18.56
C ALA A 207 -9.41 -3.66 18.21
N ARG A 208 -10.69 -3.27 18.20
CA ARG A 208 -11.82 -4.17 17.89
C ARG A 208 -12.00 -4.44 16.40
N ASN A 209 -11.42 -3.62 15.57
CA ASN A 209 -11.45 -3.67 14.11
C ASN A 209 -10.18 -4.31 13.50
N LEU A 210 -9.28 -4.84 14.34
CA LEU A 210 -8.15 -5.64 13.91
C LEU A 210 -8.63 -7.04 13.53
N ILE A 211 -8.48 -7.42 12.25
CA ILE A 211 -8.88 -8.74 11.76
C ILE A 211 -7.86 -9.79 12.22
N ARG A 212 -6.55 -9.54 12.00
CA ARG A 212 -5.45 -10.43 12.35
C ARG A 212 -4.09 -9.74 12.27
N VAL A 213 -3.07 -10.43 12.75
CA VAL A 213 -1.66 -10.08 12.56
C VAL A 213 -1.03 -11.10 11.63
N GLU A 214 -0.39 -10.62 10.56
CA GLU A 214 0.36 -11.43 9.60
C GLU A 214 1.85 -11.24 9.82
N ILE A 215 2.57 -12.35 10.04
CA ILE A 215 4.03 -12.35 10.13
C ILE A 215 4.58 -12.76 8.78
N LEU A 216 5.23 -11.83 8.09
CA LEU A 216 5.80 -12.05 6.77
C LEU A 216 7.25 -12.53 6.89
N ARG A 217 7.53 -13.75 6.41
CA ARG A 217 8.89 -14.31 6.46
C ARG A 217 9.81 -13.53 5.54
N TYR A 218 10.97 -13.14 6.07
CA TYR A 218 12.02 -12.53 5.25
C TYR A 218 12.56 -13.49 4.20
N HIS A 219 12.71 -13.01 2.97
CA HIS A 219 13.39 -13.71 1.88
C HIS A 219 14.27 -12.74 1.08
N ARG A 220 15.38 -13.23 0.54
CA ARG A 220 16.36 -12.43 -0.22
C ARG A 220 16.03 -12.48 -1.72
N THR A 221 14.90 -11.94 -2.15
CA THR A 221 14.51 -11.95 -3.57
C THR A 221 14.53 -10.57 -4.23
N ALA A 222 14.84 -9.53 -3.48
CA ALA A 222 15.02 -8.16 -4.02
C ALA A 222 16.47 -7.90 -4.40
#